data_c4c6a7ab6057ace09dd574505390c829
#
_entry.id   c4c6a7ab6057ace09dd574505390c829
#
_cell.length_a   1.000
_cell.length_b   1.000
_cell.length_c   1.000
_cell.angle_alpha   90.00
_cell.angle_beta   90.00
_cell.angle_gamma   90.00
#
_symmetry.space_group_name_H-M   'P 1'
#
loop_
_entity.id
_entity.type
_entity.pdbx_description
1 polymer ?
#
loop_
_entity_poly.entity_id
_entity_poly.type
_entity_poly.pdbx_seq_one_letter_code
_entity_poly.pdbx_strand_id
1 'polypeptide(L)'
;AQHPQLKVIALTGSSGKTTVKEMLGSILSRIAPALITRGNLNNDLGVPMMLLELRREHQYAVMELGASHVGEIDYTSNLVQPDVAGILNVGTAHLGEFGGREGICRAKSEIYAHVAKTGVSIVPAADDFADAIRSAVQTEQLLSFGPGGDVYAEDIQLQPQSAVFTLHTPAGARQINLPFAGGHNVQNAAAAAAFALAIGIGLDDIAAGLENAAGAKGRLNFIQHQQHLFIDDTYNANPASMRAAAEVLAQQDGIRVMVIGDRKSTRLNSSHANVSR
;
A
#
# COMPACT_ATOMS: atom_id res chain seq x y z
N ALA A 1 -1.00 21.39 18.10
CA ALA A 1 -0.76 22.54 17.20
C ALA A 1 -1.59 22.31 15.96
N GLN A 2 -2.43 23.28 15.60
CA GLN A 2 -3.24 23.18 14.37
C GLN A 2 -2.31 23.49 13.18
N HIS A 3 -2.29 22.59 12.18
CA HIS A 3 -1.62 22.76 10.91
C HIS A 3 -2.71 23.01 9.83
N PRO A 4 -3.17 24.24 9.63
CA PRO A 4 -4.38 24.51 8.82
C PRO A 4 -4.20 24.18 7.32
N GLN A 5 -2.98 23.95 6.86
CA GLN A 5 -2.68 23.58 5.47
C GLN A 5 -2.20 22.14 5.32
N LEU A 6 -2.07 21.38 6.40
CA LEU A 6 -1.63 19.99 6.34
C LEU A 6 -2.72 19.13 5.68
N LYS A 7 -2.35 18.39 4.65
CA LYS A 7 -3.15 17.34 4.03
C LYS A 7 -2.73 15.98 4.54
N VAL A 8 -3.66 15.26 5.13
CA VAL A 8 -3.39 13.97 5.78
C VAL A 8 -4.01 12.84 4.97
N ILE A 9 -3.16 11.89 4.58
CA ILE A 9 -3.54 10.65 3.90
C ILE A 9 -3.38 9.50 4.89
N ALA A 10 -4.40 8.66 5.04
CA ALA A 10 -4.32 7.40 5.75
C ALA A 10 -4.58 6.23 4.81
N LEU A 11 -3.78 5.18 4.90
CA LEU A 11 -3.96 3.98 4.09
C LEU A 11 -3.80 2.70 4.91
N THR A 12 -4.59 1.70 4.56
CA THR A 12 -4.49 0.34 5.11
C THR A 12 -4.65 -0.70 4.01
N GLY A 13 -4.42 -1.97 4.32
CA GLY A 13 -4.57 -3.09 3.39
C GLY A 13 -3.91 -4.34 3.95
N SER A 14 -4.21 -5.49 3.40
CA SER A 14 -3.54 -6.74 3.75
C SER A 14 -2.12 -6.80 3.16
N SER A 15 -1.92 -6.21 1.97
CA SER A 15 -0.62 -6.11 1.30
C SER A 15 -0.47 -4.76 0.61
N GLY A 16 0.75 -4.41 0.17
CA GLY A 16 1.03 -3.21 -0.62
C GLY A 16 1.18 -1.91 0.18
N LYS A 17 0.77 -1.84 1.44
CA LYS A 17 0.76 -0.62 2.26
C LYS A 17 2.07 0.17 2.19
N THR A 18 3.18 -0.47 2.52
CA THR A 18 4.49 0.20 2.55
C THR A 18 4.91 0.67 1.16
N THR A 19 4.66 -0.13 0.12
CA THR A 19 4.99 0.26 -1.26
C THR A 19 4.18 1.48 -1.71
N VAL A 20 2.87 1.48 -1.48
CA VAL A 20 2.01 2.63 -1.79
C VAL A 20 2.42 3.88 -1.00
N LYS A 21 2.73 3.71 0.28
CA LYS A 21 3.25 4.79 1.14
C LYS A 21 4.55 5.38 0.60
N GLU A 22 5.50 4.55 0.16
CA GLU A 22 6.77 5.04 -0.43
C GLU A 22 6.54 5.72 -1.79
N MET A 23 5.65 5.19 -2.63
CA MET A 23 5.26 5.85 -3.89
C MET A 23 4.62 7.22 -3.64
N LEU A 24 3.70 7.32 -2.67
CA LEU A 24 3.13 8.60 -2.22
C LEU A 24 4.21 9.53 -1.67
N GLY A 25 5.13 9.02 -0.88
CA GLY A 25 6.27 9.77 -0.37
C GLY A 25 7.11 10.37 -1.50
N SER A 26 7.39 9.58 -2.54
CA SER A 26 8.10 10.04 -3.74
C SER A 26 7.34 11.15 -4.48
N ILE A 27 6.02 10.99 -4.67
CA ILE A 27 5.18 12.01 -5.33
C ILE A 27 5.18 13.31 -4.53
N LEU A 28 4.87 13.24 -3.24
CA LEU A 28 4.62 14.42 -2.40
C LEU A 28 5.88 15.20 -2.06
N SER A 29 7.01 14.50 -1.81
CA SER A 29 8.29 15.13 -1.48
C SER A 29 8.88 15.98 -2.63
N ARG A 30 8.39 15.80 -3.85
CA ARG A 30 8.73 16.65 -4.99
C ARG A 30 8.06 18.04 -4.92
N ILE A 31 6.96 18.15 -4.19
CA ILE A 31 6.09 19.33 -4.13
C ILE A 31 6.35 20.12 -2.87
N ALA A 32 6.33 19.46 -1.71
CA ALA A 32 6.54 20.09 -0.41
C ALA A 32 6.98 19.06 0.64
N PRO A 33 7.50 19.53 1.80
CA PRO A 33 7.85 18.65 2.90
C PRO A 33 6.67 17.77 3.33
N ALA A 34 6.93 16.46 3.42
CA ALA A 34 5.94 15.45 3.78
C ALA A 34 6.43 14.58 4.96
N LEU A 35 5.58 14.33 5.93
CA LEU A 35 5.80 13.29 6.94
C LEU A 35 5.28 11.97 6.39
N ILE A 36 6.16 10.97 6.30
CA ILE A 36 5.82 9.63 5.81
C ILE A 36 6.05 8.63 6.93
N THR A 37 5.10 7.72 7.18
CA THR A 37 5.28 6.66 8.19
C THR A 37 6.62 5.94 7.99
N ARG A 38 7.47 5.96 9.00
CA ARG A 38 8.80 5.38 8.96
C ARG A 38 8.75 3.90 9.36
N GLY A 39 9.35 3.05 8.52
CA GLY A 39 9.44 1.61 8.78
C GLY A 39 8.06 0.98 9.02
N ASN A 40 7.89 0.35 10.17
CA ASN A 40 6.67 -0.33 10.62
C ASN A 40 5.96 0.40 11.79
N LEU A 41 6.16 1.71 11.94
CA LEU A 41 5.49 2.52 12.97
C LEU A 41 4.02 2.79 12.57
N ASN A 42 3.27 1.73 12.35
CA ASN A 42 1.92 1.73 11.78
C ASN A 42 0.83 1.13 12.69
N ASN A 43 1.21 0.77 13.92
CA ASN A 43 0.30 0.23 14.93
C ASN A 43 -0.13 1.29 15.96
N ASP A 44 -0.86 0.87 16.99
CA ASP A 44 -1.39 1.69 18.10
C ASP A 44 -0.34 2.54 18.84
N LEU A 45 0.92 2.09 18.88
CA LEU A 45 2.03 2.84 19.45
C LEU A 45 2.80 3.64 18.39
N GLY A 46 3.01 3.05 17.22
CA GLY A 46 3.80 3.66 16.15
C GLY A 46 3.15 4.89 15.54
N VAL A 47 1.82 4.86 15.32
CA VAL A 47 1.08 5.99 14.75
C VAL A 47 1.17 7.24 15.64
N PRO A 48 0.90 7.19 16.95
CA PRO A 48 1.14 8.34 17.83
C PRO A 48 2.59 8.86 17.79
N MET A 49 3.57 7.96 17.76
CA MET A 49 4.99 8.37 17.66
C MET A 49 5.26 9.14 16.37
N MET A 50 4.70 8.70 15.25
CA MET A 50 4.80 9.41 13.97
C MET A 50 4.14 10.79 14.03
N LEU A 51 2.96 10.89 14.65
CA LEU A 51 2.27 12.18 14.80
C LEU A 51 3.08 13.19 15.64
N LEU A 52 3.87 12.74 16.61
CA LEU A 52 4.77 13.61 17.39
C LEU A 52 5.96 14.14 16.56
N GLU A 53 6.26 13.54 15.40
CA GLU A 53 7.27 14.02 14.45
C GLU A 53 6.74 15.11 13.50
N LEU A 54 5.45 15.44 13.55
CA LEU A 54 4.88 16.53 12.74
C LEU A 54 5.52 17.87 13.10
N ARG A 55 5.92 18.60 12.06
CA ARG A 55 6.55 19.92 12.14
C ARG A 55 5.74 20.93 11.32
N ARG A 56 5.95 22.20 11.60
CA ARG A 56 5.22 23.30 10.94
C ARG A 56 5.44 23.37 9.43
N GLU A 57 6.61 22.92 8.95
CA GLU A 57 6.95 22.89 7.53
C GLU A 57 6.25 21.78 6.74
N HIS A 58 5.73 20.73 7.41
CA HIS A 58 5.05 19.65 6.71
C HIS A 58 3.71 20.15 6.12
N GLN A 59 3.55 19.97 4.82
CA GLN A 59 2.31 20.23 4.10
C GLN A 59 1.52 18.94 3.86
N TYR A 60 2.19 17.79 3.93
CA TYR A 60 1.58 16.47 3.77
C TYR A 60 1.96 15.54 4.91
N ALA A 61 1.05 14.62 5.22
CA ALA A 61 1.33 13.47 6.08
C ALA A 61 0.76 12.21 5.44
N VAL A 62 1.56 11.16 5.30
CA VAL A 62 1.12 9.84 4.82
C VAL A 62 1.26 8.84 5.95
N MET A 63 0.12 8.39 6.46
CA MET A 63 0.01 7.51 7.61
C MET A 63 -0.41 6.12 7.16
N GLU A 64 0.52 5.16 7.28
CA GLU A 64 0.23 3.74 7.10
C GLU A 64 -0.42 3.21 8.38
N LEU A 65 -1.63 2.64 8.30
CA LEU A 65 -2.35 2.07 9.43
C LEU A 65 -2.40 0.55 9.31
N GLY A 66 -1.75 -0.12 10.25
CA GLY A 66 -1.75 -1.57 10.39
C GLY A 66 -2.66 -1.99 11.55
N ALA A 67 -3.18 -3.22 11.49
CA ALA A 67 -3.91 -3.81 12.59
C ALA A 67 -3.77 -5.33 12.62
N SER A 68 -3.83 -5.87 13.83
CA SER A 68 -3.98 -7.29 14.13
C SER A 68 -5.37 -7.60 14.73
N HIS A 69 -6.09 -6.61 15.24
CA HIS A 69 -7.41 -6.76 15.86
C HIS A 69 -8.38 -5.68 15.39
N VAL A 70 -9.67 -5.97 15.53
CA VAL A 70 -10.76 -5.02 15.33
C VAL A 70 -10.64 -3.88 16.36
N GLY A 71 -10.89 -2.64 15.94
CA GLY A 71 -10.80 -1.43 16.77
C GLY A 71 -9.43 -0.73 16.73
N GLU A 72 -8.37 -1.39 16.27
CA GLU A 72 -7.04 -0.77 16.21
C GLU A 72 -6.96 0.30 15.11
N ILE A 73 -7.63 0.09 13.97
CA ILE A 73 -7.70 1.09 12.89
C ILE A 73 -8.65 2.22 13.26
N ASP A 74 -9.75 1.94 13.94
CA ASP A 74 -10.63 2.97 14.49
C ASP A 74 -9.85 3.92 15.41
N TYR A 75 -9.12 3.36 16.37
CA TYR A 75 -8.27 4.14 17.28
C TYR A 75 -7.22 4.97 16.54
N THR A 76 -6.47 4.36 15.63
CA THR A 76 -5.39 5.06 14.93
C THR A 76 -5.91 6.09 13.93
N SER A 77 -7.00 5.82 13.20
CA SER A 77 -7.62 6.77 12.29
C SER A 77 -8.26 7.96 13.05
N ASN A 78 -8.81 7.71 14.24
CA ASN A 78 -9.29 8.77 15.12
C ASN A 78 -8.16 9.73 15.56
N LEU A 79 -6.97 9.24 15.80
CA LEU A 79 -5.82 10.10 16.11
C LEU A 79 -5.33 10.87 14.87
N VAL A 80 -5.36 10.22 13.71
CA VAL A 80 -4.84 10.77 12.45
C VAL A 80 -5.76 11.82 11.85
N GLN A 81 -7.10 11.65 11.95
CA GLN A 81 -8.12 12.53 11.35
C GLN A 81 -7.82 12.83 9.88
N PRO A 82 -7.86 11.82 8.98
CA PRO A 82 -7.39 12.00 7.61
C PRO A 82 -8.33 12.83 6.75
N ASP A 83 -7.77 13.63 5.82
CA ASP A 83 -8.51 14.25 4.71
C ASP A 83 -8.86 13.22 3.64
N VAL A 84 -7.97 12.25 3.42
CA VAL A 84 -8.13 11.16 2.46
C VAL A 84 -7.78 9.85 3.13
N ALA A 85 -8.67 8.86 3.07
CA ALA A 85 -8.39 7.53 3.59
C ALA A 85 -8.79 6.43 2.61
N GLY A 86 -8.09 5.28 2.69
CA GLY A 86 -8.45 4.19 1.80
C GLY A 86 -7.88 2.83 2.16
N ILE A 87 -8.54 1.82 1.60
CA ILE A 87 -8.17 0.41 1.70
C ILE A 87 -7.55 -0.03 0.37
N LEU A 88 -6.37 -0.66 0.44
CA LEU A 88 -5.69 -1.17 -0.75
C LEU A 88 -6.26 -2.52 -1.21
N ASN A 89 -6.50 -3.42 -0.28
CA ASN A 89 -7.07 -4.75 -0.54
C ASN A 89 -7.47 -5.47 0.75
N VAL A 90 -8.34 -6.47 0.61
CA VAL A 90 -8.74 -7.42 1.65
C VAL A 90 -8.21 -8.82 1.29
N GLY A 91 -7.00 -9.12 1.76
CA GLY A 91 -6.35 -10.42 1.56
C GLY A 91 -6.63 -11.42 2.68
N THR A 92 -5.68 -12.36 2.84
CA THR A 92 -5.77 -13.47 3.80
C THR A 92 -4.78 -13.34 4.96
N ALA A 93 -4.12 -12.20 5.12
CA ALA A 93 -3.20 -11.96 6.25
C ALA A 93 -4.00 -11.86 7.55
N HIS A 94 -3.54 -12.54 8.61
CA HIS A 94 -4.17 -12.52 9.94
C HIS A 94 -5.59 -13.12 10.00
N LEU A 95 -5.91 -14.09 9.14
CA LEU A 95 -7.24 -14.71 9.06
C LEU A 95 -7.77 -15.20 10.43
N GLY A 96 -6.90 -15.81 11.26
CA GLY A 96 -7.29 -16.34 12.56
C GLY A 96 -7.65 -15.26 13.58
N GLU A 97 -6.97 -14.13 13.53
CA GLU A 97 -7.13 -13.02 14.49
C GLU A 97 -8.41 -12.22 14.21
N PHE A 98 -8.81 -12.12 12.94
CA PHE A 98 -10.01 -11.39 12.53
C PHE A 98 -11.26 -12.28 12.32
N GLY A 99 -11.15 -13.60 12.46
CA GLY A 99 -12.27 -14.52 12.22
C GLY A 99 -12.69 -14.63 10.76
N GLY A 100 -11.75 -14.52 9.82
CA GLY A 100 -11.99 -14.64 8.38
C GLY A 100 -11.80 -13.35 7.60
N ARG A 101 -11.99 -13.42 6.27
CA ARG A 101 -11.81 -12.25 5.37
C ARG A 101 -12.85 -11.16 5.62
N GLU A 102 -14.07 -11.52 5.99
CA GLU A 102 -15.15 -10.59 6.38
C GLU A 102 -14.74 -9.77 7.61
N GLY A 103 -14.09 -10.42 8.60
CA GLY A 103 -13.54 -9.74 9.76
C GLY A 103 -12.40 -8.79 9.41
N ILE A 104 -11.52 -9.18 8.47
CA ILE A 104 -10.48 -8.31 7.94
C ILE A 104 -11.09 -7.10 7.21
N CYS A 105 -12.13 -7.31 6.40
CA CYS A 105 -12.85 -6.24 5.72
C CYS A 105 -13.44 -5.25 6.73
N ARG A 106 -14.16 -5.72 7.76
CA ARG A 106 -14.73 -4.87 8.80
C ARG A 106 -13.66 -4.05 9.52
N ALA A 107 -12.59 -4.70 10.01
CA ALA A 107 -11.52 -4.02 10.71
C ALA A 107 -10.82 -2.95 9.85
N LYS A 108 -10.57 -3.24 8.56
CA LYS A 108 -9.95 -2.25 7.67
C LYS A 108 -10.89 -1.11 7.33
N SER A 109 -12.19 -1.37 7.23
CA SER A 109 -13.21 -0.35 6.93
C SER A 109 -13.37 0.69 8.04
N GLU A 110 -12.87 0.41 9.25
CA GLU A 110 -12.78 1.38 10.35
C GLU A 110 -12.01 2.65 9.94
N ILE A 111 -11.13 2.57 8.93
CA ILE A 111 -10.34 3.71 8.45
C ILE A 111 -11.21 4.87 7.95
N TYR A 112 -12.44 4.60 7.51
CA TYR A 112 -13.35 5.64 7.00
C TYR A 112 -14.13 6.37 8.10
N ALA A 113 -14.17 5.84 9.32
CA ALA A 113 -14.98 6.39 10.40
C ALA A 113 -14.60 7.82 10.81
N HIS A 114 -13.34 8.20 10.60
CA HIS A 114 -12.81 9.49 11.05
C HIS A 114 -12.34 10.39 9.89
N VAL A 115 -12.76 10.08 8.66
CA VAL A 115 -12.59 10.99 7.51
C VAL A 115 -13.69 12.05 7.56
N ALA A 116 -13.32 13.32 7.38
CA ALA A 116 -14.32 14.38 7.28
C ALA A 116 -15.29 14.11 6.12
N LYS A 117 -16.57 14.49 6.25
CA LYS A 117 -17.57 14.29 5.19
C LYS A 117 -17.15 14.91 3.85
N THR A 118 -16.43 16.03 3.89
CA THR A 118 -15.85 16.73 2.73
C THR A 118 -14.52 16.12 2.24
N GLY A 119 -14.01 15.11 2.95
CA GLY A 119 -12.81 14.36 2.55
C GLY A 119 -13.11 13.36 1.44
N VAL A 120 -12.09 12.59 1.04
CA VAL A 120 -12.20 11.61 -0.05
C VAL A 120 -11.91 10.21 0.45
N SER A 121 -12.76 9.26 0.13
CA SER A 121 -12.53 7.84 0.37
C SER A 121 -11.97 7.16 -0.87
N ILE A 122 -10.89 6.38 -0.70
CA ILE A 122 -10.27 5.61 -1.77
C ILE A 122 -10.64 4.14 -1.60
N VAL A 123 -11.15 3.51 -2.67
CA VAL A 123 -11.63 2.12 -2.62
C VAL A 123 -11.06 1.29 -3.77
N PRO A 124 -10.70 0.01 -3.55
CA PRO A 124 -10.26 -0.89 -4.62
C PRO A 124 -11.50 -1.35 -5.42
N ALA A 125 -11.52 -1.10 -6.74
CA ALA A 125 -12.67 -1.43 -7.59
C ALA A 125 -12.81 -2.94 -7.84
N ALA A 126 -11.70 -3.66 -7.94
CA ALA A 126 -11.65 -5.08 -8.31
C ALA A 126 -11.43 -6.03 -7.12
N ASP A 127 -11.57 -5.56 -5.87
CA ASP A 127 -11.50 -6.42 -4.68
C ASP A 127 -12.80 -7.20 -4.50
N ASP A 128 -12.72 -8.46 -4.04
CA ASP A 128 -13.91 -9.29 -3.74
C ASP A 128 -14.86 -8.61 -2.74
N PHE A 129 -14.34 -7.71 -1.90
CA PHE A 129 -15.07 -6.95 -0.90
C PHE A 129 -15.38 -5.50 -1.31
N ALA A 130 -15.22 -5.14 -2.60
CA ALA A 130 -15.41 -3.78 -3.08
C ALA A 130 -16.77 -3.18 -2.65
N ASP A 131 -17.86 -3.93 -2.75
CA ASP A 131 -19.20 -3.46 -2.36
C ASP A 131 -19.33 -3.27 -0.85
N ALA A 132 -18.77 -4.19 -0.05
CA ALA A 132 -18.75 -4.06 1.41
C ALA A 132 -17.92 -2.85 1.86
N ILE A 133 -16.76 -2.62 1.22
CA ILE A 133 -15.91 -1.45 1.46
C ILE A 133 -16.66 -0.16 1.09
N ARG A 134 -17.29 -0.11 -0.08
CA ARG A 134 -18.10 1.06 -0.51
C ARG A 134 -19.23 1.38 0.47
N SER A 135 -19.88 0.35 1.02
CA SER A 135 -20.95 0.49 1.99
C SER A 135 -20.49 1.07 3.33
N ALA A 136 -19.20 0.98 3.66
CA ALA A 136 -18.61 1.56 4.87
C ALA A 136 -18.18 3.02 4.70
N VAL A 137 -18.13 3.54 3.47
CA VAL A 137 -17.72 4.91 3.16
C VAL A 137 -18.80 5.90 3.63
N GLN A 138 -18.36 6.97 4.30
CA GLN A 138 -19.23 8.02 4.84
C GLN A 138 -18.98 9.40 4.20
N THR A 139 -17.95 9.52 3.35
CA THR A 139 -17.61 10.77 2.65
C THR A 139 -18.53 11.03 1.46
N GLU A 140 -18.70 12.30 1.10
CA GLU A 140 -19.44 12.71 -0.09
C GLU A 140 -18.68 12.39 -1.39
N GLN A 141 -17.36 12.30 -1.30
CA GLN A 141 -16.48 12.02 -2.44
C GLN A 141 -15.83 10.65 -2.29
N LEU A 142 -15.84 9.89 -3.37
CA LEU A 142 -15.21 8.58 -3.48
C LEU A 142 -14.44 8.51 -4.80
N LEU A 143 -13.22 7.98 -4.75
CA LEU A 143 -12.41 7.67 -5.92
C LEU A 143 -12.00 6.19 -5.85
N SER A 144 -12.20 5.47 -6.94
CA SER A 144 -11.88 4.05 -7.02
C SER A 144 -10.62 3.82 -7.84
N PHE A 145 -9.86 2.76 -7.52
CA PHE A 145 -8.68 2.39 -8.28
C PHE A 145 -8.64 0.91 -8.64
N GLY A 146 -7.79 0.58 -9.63
CA GLY A 146 -7.65 -0.76 -10.18
C GLY A 146 -8.61 -1.04 -11.34
N PRO A 147 -8.62 -2.24 -11.89
CA PRO A 147 -9.47 -2.59 -13.03
C PRO A 147 -10.95 -2.25 -12.78
N GLY A 148 -11.55 -1.51 -13.69
CA GLY A 148 -12.93 -1.04 -13.56
C GLY A 148 -13.14 0.16 -12.62
N GLY A 149 -12.07 0.73 -12.07
CA GLY A 149 -12.10 1.93 -11.24
C GLY A 149 -11.87 3.23 -12.03
N ASP A 150 -11.87 4.35 -11.31
CA ASP A 150 -11.62 5.69 -11.87
C ASP A 150 -10.14 5.91 -12.21
N VAL A 151 -9.24 5.24 -11.47
CA VAL A 151 -7.78 5.29 -11.65
C VAL A 151 -7.28 3.87 -11.91
N TYR A 152 -6.84 3.59 -13.14
CA TYR A 152 -6.44 2.25 -13.53
C TYR A 152 -5.27 2.26 -14.52
N ALA A 153 -4.61 1.12 -14.66
CA ALA A 153 -3.54 0.90 -15.61
C ALA A 153 -4.01 0.08 -16.81
N GLU A 154 -3.58 0.45 -18.01
CA GLU A 154 -3.84 -0.23 -19.28
C GLU A 154 -2.51 -0.40 -20.05
N ASP A 155 -2.49 -1.23 -21.09
CA ASP A 155 -1.30 -1.50 -21.92
C ASP A 155 -0.07 -1.95 -21.09
N ILE A 156 -0.31 -2.78 -20.07
CA ILE A 156 0.72 -3.15 -19.09
C ILE A 156 1.77 -4.07 -19.74
N GLN A 157 3.02 -3.62 -19.73
CA GLN A 157 4.19 -4.37 -20.17
C GLN A 157 5.08 -4.62 -18.95
N LEU A 158 5.05 -5.85 -18.44
CA LEU A 158 5.91 -6.27 -17.33
C LEU A 158 7.31 -6.59 -17.86
N GLN A 159 8.31 -6.07 -17.18
CA GLN A 159 9.73 -6.29 -17.43
C GLN A 159 10.34 -6.96 -16.20
N PRO A 160 11.53 -7.58 -16.30
CA PRO A 160 12.15 -8.29 -15.18
C PRO A 160 12.30 -7.47 -13.90
N GLN A 161 12.52 -6.15 -14.00
CA GLN A 161 12.75 -5.26 -12.84
C GLN A 161 11.86 -4.01 -12.84
N SER A 162 10.98 -3.85 -13.81
CA SER A 162 10.14 -2.66 -13.98
C SER A 162 8.81 -3.00 -14.65
N ALA A 163 7.97 -2.00 -14.83
CA ALA A 163 6.76 -2.10 -15.64
C ALA A 163 6.54 -0.80 -16.42
N VAL A 164 6.02 -0.91 -17.64
CA VAL A 164 5.54 0.22 -18.44
C VAL A 164 4.05 0.06 -18.64
N PHE A 165 3.28 1.11 -18.42
CA PHE A 165 1.83 1.08 -18.59
C PHE A 165 1.27 2.49 -18.82
N THR A 166 0.04 2.56 -19.33
CA THR A 166 -0.73 3.79 -19.40
C THR A 166 -1.59 3.91 -18.14
N LEU A 167 -1.33 4.92 -17.31
CA LEU A 167 -2.17 5.27 -16.16
C LEU A 167 -3.31 6.15 -16.64
N HIS A 168 -4.55 5.68 -16.48
CA HIS A 168 -5.77 6.43 -16.74
C HIS A 168 -6.33 7.00 -15.44
N THR A 169 -6.80 8.24 -15.50
CA THR A 169 -7.35 8.98 -14.37
C THR A 169 -8.46 9.90 -14.84
N PRO A 170 -9.34 10.43 -13.96
CA PRO A 170 -10.29 11.48 -14.33
C PRO A 170 -9.66 12.76 -14.87
N ALA A 171 -8.37 12.99 -14.58
CA ALA A 171 -7.61 14.16 -15.07
C ALA A 171 -6.92 13.92 -16.42
N GLY A 172 -7.03 12.72 -16.99
CA GLY A 172 -6.39 12.31 -18.24
C GLY A 172 -5.58 11.04 -18.11
N ALA A 173 -4.77 10.75 -19.14
CA ALA A 173 -3.93 9.56 -19.18
C ALA A 173 -2.45 9.92 -19.33
N ARG A 174 -1.56 9.10 -18.76
CA ARG A 174 -0.10 9.27 -18.83
C ARG A 174 0.61 7.92 -18.89
N GLN A 175 1.59 7.78 -19.77
CA GLN A 175 2.49 6.63 -19.75
C GLN A 175 3.43 6.74 -18.54
N ILE A 176 3.62 5.62 -17.83
CA ILE A 176 4.46 5.51 -16.65
C ILE A 176 5.51 4.42 -16.87
N ASN A 177 6.76 4.76 -16.57
CA ASN A 177 7.87 3.82 -16.49
C ASN A 177 8.18 3.53 -15.01
N LEU A 178 7.47 2.58 -14.42
CA LEU A 178 7.55 2.27 -13.01
C LEU A 178 8.79 1.42 -12.70
N PRO A 179 9.72 1.86 -11.81
CA PRO A 179 10.92 1.11 -11.45
C PRO A 179 10.64 -0.02 -10.42
N PHE A 180 9.53 -0.74 -10.62
CA PHE A 180 9.11 -1.86 -9.78
C PHE A 180 8.62 -3.01 -10.64
N ALA A 181 9.11 -4.22 -10.36
CA ALA A 181 8.67 -5.43 -11.04
C ALA A 181 7.29 -5.89 -10.57
N GLY A 182 6.56 -6.56 -11.46
CA GLY A 182 5.35 -7.29 -11.18
C GLY A 182 4.06 -6.47 -11.25
N GLY A 183 2.99 -7.10 -11.71
CA GLY A 183 1.68 -6.47 -11.92
C GLY A 183 1.03 -5.95 -10.63
N HIS A 184 1.35 -6.55 -9.47
CA HIS A 184 0.88 -6.05 -8.18
C HIS A 184 1.42 -4.65 -7.86
N ASN A 185 2.64 -4.30 -8.32
CA ASN A 185 3.18 -2.96 -8.16
C ASN A 185 2.56 -1.94 -9.12
N VAL A 186 2.06 -2.37 -10.27
CA VAL A 186 1.22 -1.53 -11.15
C VAL A 186 -0.08 -1.16 -10.43
N GLN A 187 -0.71 -2.11 -9.71
CA GLN A 187 -1.90 -1.81 -8.89
C GLN A 187 -1.57 -0.89 -7.71
N ASN A 188 -0.42 -1.08 -7.06
CA ASN A 188 0.06 -0.17 -6.01
C ASN A 188 0.28 1.24 -6.55
N ALA A 189 0.79 1.40 -7.77
CA ALA A 189 0.98 2.70 -8.43
C ALA A 189 -0.36 3.37 -8.74
N ALA A 190 -1.37 2.62 -9.23
CA ALA A 190 -2.72 3.13 -9.45
C ALA A 190 -3.36 3.61 -8.13
N ALA A 191 -3.18 2.85 -7.04
CA ALA A 191 -3.62 3.27 -5.71
C ALA A 191 -2.94 4.56 -5.25
N ALA A 192 -1.60 4.64 -5.35
CA ALA A 192 -0.85 5.85 -4.99
C ALA A 192 -1.31 7.07 -5.80
N ALA A 193 -1.56 6.89 -7.10
CA ALA A 193 -2.10 7.93 -7.97
C ALA A 193 -3.49 8.39 -7.51
N ALA A 194 -4.39 7.48 -7.13
CA ALA A 194 -5.72 7.80 -6.64
C ALA A 194 -5.65 8.66 -5.36
N PHE A 195 -4.81 8.29 -4.39
CA PHE A 195 -4.59 9.09 -3.18
C PHE A 195 -4.02 10.48 -3.48
N ALA A 196 -3.04 10.56 -4.38
CA ALA A 196 -2.42 11.84 -4.75
C ALA A 196 -3.40 12.77 -5.48
N LEU A 197 -4.19 12.23 -6.41
CA LEU A 197 -5.27 12.98 -7.08
C LEU A 197 -6.29 13.51 -6.09
N ALA A 198 -6.69 12.71 -5.10
CA ALA A 198 -7.69 13.07 -4.10
C ALA A 198 -7.29 14.30 -3.25
N ILE A 199 -5.99 14.58 -3.13
CA ILE A 199 -5.48 15.79 -2.47
C ILE A 199 -5.09 16.91 -3.45
N GLY A 200 -5.41 16.75 -4.74
CA GLY A 200 -5.24 17.77 -5.77
C GLY A 200 -3.87 17.79 -6.46
N ILE A 201 -3.09 16.72 -6.39
CA ILE A 201 -1.80 16.63 -7.11
C ILE A 201 -2.06 16.40 -8.60
N GLY A 202 -1.35 17.14 -9.43
CA GLY A 202 -1.44 17.04 -10.88
C GLY A 202 -0.84 15.75 -11.44
N LEU A 203 -1.38 15.29 -12.58
CA LEU A 203 -0.99 14.02 -13.20
C LEU A 203 0.51 13.97 -13.59
N ASP A 204 1.10 15.08 -13.99
CA ASP A 204 2.52 15.15 -14.33
C ASP A 204 3.43 14.95 -13.11
N ASP A 205 3.07 15.52 -11.96
CA ASP A 205 3.79 15.32 -10.70
C ASP A 205 3.62 13.90 -10.17
N ILE A 206 2.42 13.31 -10.32
CA ILE A 206 2.15 11.91 -9.99
C ILE A 206 3.04 10.99 -10.83
N ALA A 207 3.05 11.18 -12.15
CA ALA A 207 3.89 10.41 -13.06
C ALA A 207 5.36 10.50 -12.69
N ALA A 208 5.87 11.72 -12.57
CA ALA A 208 7.27 11.95 -12.20
C ALA A 208 7.63 11.36 -10.81
N GLY A 209 6.72 11.39 -9.86
CA GLY A 209 6.92 10.79 -8.54
C GLY A 209 6.95 9.26 -8.59
N LEU A 210 6.07 8.64 -9.36
CA LEU A 210 6.04 7.18 -9.54
C LEU A 210 7.29 6.67 -10.25
N GLU A 211 7.76 7.36 -11.30
CA GLU A 211 8.95 6.99 -12.07
C GLU A 211 10.25 7.14 -11.27
N ASN A 212 10.26 7.98 -10.24
CA ASN A 212 11.41 8.19 -9.35
C ASN A 212 11.26 7.51 -7.98
N ALA A 213 10.21 6.71 -7.79
CA ALA A 213 9.99 6.03 -6.52
C ALA A 213 11.04 4.95 -6.27
N ALA A 214 11.47 4.83 -5.01
CA ALA A 214 12.40 3.80 -4.57
C ALA A 214 11.68 2.72 -3.75
N GLY A 215 12.11 1.48 -3.93
CA GLY A 215 11.56 0.36 -3.16
C GLY A 215 11.98 0.39 -1.69
N ALA A 216 11.09 -0.02 -0.80
CA ALA A 216 11.43 -0.23 0.60
C ALA A 216 12.34 -1.46 0.75
N LYS A 217 13.25 -1.43 1.72
CA LYS A 217 14.17 -2.54 2.02
C LYS A 217 13.41 -3.84 2.29
N GLY A 218 13.90 -4.95 1.68
CA GLY A 218 13.28 -6.26 1.84
C GLY A 218 11.95 -6.43 1.09
N ARG A 219 11.69 -5.61 0.07
CA ARG A 219 10.49 -5.70 -0.78
C ARG A 219 10.89 -5.68 -2.24
N LEU A 220 11.16 -6.88 -2.78
CA LEU A 220 11.62 -7.09 -4.15
C LEU A 220 12.80 -6.18 -4.52
N ASN A 221 13.78 -6.03 -3.63
CA ASN A 221 15.00 -5.28 -3.95
C ASN A 221 15.94 -6.14 -4.79
N PHE A 222 16.30 -5.61 -5.95
CA PHE A 222 17.24 -6.25 -6.87
C PHE A 222 18.67 -5.87 -6.50
N ILE A 223 19.51 -6.87 -6.20
CA ILE A 223 20.90 -6.69 -5.76
C ILE A 223 21.80 -7.49 -6.70
N GLN A 224 22.59 -6.80 -7.50
CA GLN A 224 23.59 -7.45 -8.35
C GLN A 224 24.85 -7.72 -7.53
N HIS A 225 25.27 -8.99 -7.46
CA HIS A 225 26.53 -9.38 -6.87
C HIS A 225 27.27 -10.35 -7.80
N GLN A 226 28.39 -9.92 -8.33
CA GLN A 226 29.13 -10.63 -9.39
C GLN A 226 28.20 -10.98 -10.58
N GLN A 227 28.12 -12.26 -10.96
CA GLN A 227 27.21 -12.76 -12.00
C GLN A 227 25.81 -13.16 -11.50
N HIS A 228 25.54 -12.98 -10.22
CA HIS A 228 24.27 -13.38 -9.61
C HIS A 228 23.38 -12.18 -9.33
N LEU A 229 22.10 -12.32 -9.65
CA LEU A 229 21.05 -11.39 -9.26
C LEU A 229 20.33 -11.95 -8.04
N PHE A 230 20.32 -11.18 -6.95
CA PHE A 230 19.54 -11.48 -5.74
C PHE A 230 18.30 -10.62 -5.72
N ILE A 231 17.16 -11.22 -5.38
CA ILE A 231 15.90 -10.52 -5.16
C ILE A 231 15.58 -10.65 -3.66
N ASP A 232 15.78 -9.54 -2.92
CA ASP A 232 15.49 -9.48 -1.48
C ASP A 232 14.02 -9.11 -1.26
N ASP A 233 13.22 -10.10 -0.85
CA ASP A 233 11.80 -9.94 -0.44
C ASP A 233 11.59 -10.50 0.98
N THR A 234 12.52 -10.21 1.87
CA THR A 234 12.62 -10.83 3.20
C THR A 234 11.79 -10.16 4.30
N TYR A 235 11.17 -9.00 4.03
CA TYR A 235 10.45 -8.24 5.04
C TYR A 235 9.27 -9.01 5.65
N ASN A 236 8.46 -9.66 4.82
CA ASN A 236 7.30 -10.45 5.25
C ASN A 236 6.97 -11.50 4.20
N ALA A 237 6.28 -12.56 4.63
CA ALA A 237 5.88 -13.63 3.73
C ALA A 237 4.46 -14.10 4.06
N ASN A 238 3.51 -13.73 3.23
CA ASN A 238 2.18 -14.32 3.19
C ASN A 238 1.95 -15.01 1.82
N PRO A 239 0.94 -15.87 1.66
CA PRO A 239 0.75 -16.62 0.42
C PRO A 239 0.64 -15.74 -0.84
N ALA A 240 -0.02 -14.59 -0.74
CA ALA A 240 -0.19 -13.67 -1.88
C ALA A 240 1.13 -12.97 -2.25
N SER A 241 1.88 -12.43 -1.27
CA SER A 241 3.18 -11.79 -1.53
C SER A 241 4.21 -12.76 -2.06
N MET A 242 4.22 -14.00 -1.55
CA MET A 242 5.13 -15.04 -2.05
C MET A 242 4.81 -15.47 -3.48
N ARG A 243 3.53 -15.55 -3.86
CA ARG A 243 3.14 -15.81 -5.25
C ARG A 243 3.65 -14.68 -6.15
N ALA A 244 3.42 -13.44 -5.77
CA ALA A 244 3.91 -12.28 -6.50
C ALA A 244 5.45 -12.28 -6.67
N ALA A 245 6.19 -12.63 -5.61
CA ALA A 245 7.65 -12.76 -5.68
C ALA A 245 8.08 -13.91 -6.61
N ALA A 246 7.39 -15.05 -6.58
CA ALA A 246 7.65 -16.18 -7.47
C ALA A 246 7.36 -15.82 -8.95
N GLU A 247 6.32 -15.06 -9.22
CA GLU A 247 5.99 -14.54 -10.56
C GLU A 247 7.08 -13.59 -11.08
N VAL A 248 7.62 -12.72 -10.24
CA VAL A 248 8.74 -11.85 -10.58
C VAL A 248 10.02 -12.67 -10.81
N LEU A 249 10.31 -13.65 -9.97
CA LEU A 249 11.44 -14.56 -10.16
C LEU A 249 11.31 -15.34 -11.47
N ALA A 250 10.10 -15.76 -11.84
CA ALA A 250 9.84 -16.49 -13.09
C ALA A 250 10.17 -15.67 -14.35
N GLN A 251 10.15 -14.35 -14.26
CA GLN A 251 10.49 -13.44 -15.37
C GLN A 251 12.01 -13.19 -15.52
N GLN A 252 12.83 -13.67 -14.57
CA GLN A 252 14.28 -13.49 -14.65
C GLN A 252 14.90 -14.55 -15.56
N ASP A 253 16.00 -14.19 -16.22
CA ASP A 253 16.78 -15.12 -17.03
C ASP A 253 17.65 -16.07 -16.18
N GLY A 254 18.05 -17.20 -16.75
CA GLY A 254 19.00 -18.14 -16.15
C GLY A 254 18.36 -19.13 -15.17
N ILE A 255 19.20 -19.67 -14.28
CA ILE A 255 18.79 -20.62 -13.24
C ILE A 255 18.15 -19.84 -12.08
N ARG A 256 16.90 -20.16 -11.79
CA ARG A 256 16.10 -19.49 -10.77
C ARG A 256 16.01 -20.34 -9.51
N VAL A 257 16.41 -19.76 -8.39
CA VAL A 257 16.38 -20.43 -7.08
C VAL A 257 15.60 -19.57 -6.10
N MET A 258 14.57 -20.13 -5.49
CA MET A 258 13.78 -19.47 -4.44
C MET A 258 14.17 -20.03 -3.08
N VAL A 259 14.68 -19.17 -2.21
CA VAL A 259 15.02 -19.54 -0.82
C VAL A 259 13.89 -19.08 0.10
N ILE A 260 13.28 -20.01 0.82
CA ILE A 260 12.15 -19.76 1.70
C ILE A 260 12.58 -20.02 3.14
N GLY A 261 12.56 -18.98 3.97
CA GLY A 261 12.79 -19.08 5.41
C GLY A 261 11.54 -19.49 6.19
N ASP A 262 11.67 -19.60 7.52
CA ASP A 262 10.54 -19.85 8.41
C ASP A 262 9.59 -18.64 8.41
N ARG A 263 8.28 -18.90 8.43
CA ARG A 263 7.24 -17.90 8.27
C ARG A 263 6.17 -18.03 9.34
N LYS A 264 5.93 -16.97 10.09
CA LYS A 264 4.86 -16.93 11.11
C LYS A 264 3.46 -17.15 10.50
N SER A 265 3.19 -16.58 9.33
CA SER A 265 1.88 -16.62 8.65
C SER A 265 1.52 -17.97 8.03
N THR A 266 2.45 -18.93 7.98
CA THR A 266 2.21 -20.29 7.44
C THR A 266 2.29 -21.39 8.48
N ARG A 267 2.49 -21.06 9.72
CA ARG A 267 2.29 -22.02 10.82
C ARG A 267 0.81 -22.32 10.95
N LEU A 268 0.29 -23.19 10.11
CA LEU A 268 -0.93 -23.93 10.38
C LEU A 268 -0.69 -24.72 11.65
N ASN A 269 -1.28 -24.28 12.78
CA ASN A 269 -1.34 -24.99 14.05
C ASN A 269 -0.08 -25.82 14.36
N SER A 270 0.97 -25.18 14.81
CA SER A 270 2.20 -25.86 15.23
C SER A 270 2.07 -26.56 16.60
N SER A 271 0.85 -26.87 17.06
CA SER A 271 0.63 -27.66 18.26
C SER A 271 1.03 -29.14 18.13
N HIS A 272 1.49 -29.59 16.95
CA HIS A 272 1.92 -30.98 16.71
C HIS A 272 3.18 -31.12 15.84
N ALA A 273 4.08 -30.19 15.83
CA ALA A 273 5.42 -30.45 15.31
C ALA A 273 6.28 -31.02 16.46
N ASN A 274 6.13 -32.31 16.74
CA ASN A 274 7.16 -33.09 17.42
C ASN A 274 8.37 -33.12 16.48
N VAL A 275 9.37 -32.33 16.76
CA VAL A 275 10.72 -32.52 16.22
C VAL A 275 11.26 -33.77 16.86
N SER A 276 11.16 -34.91 16.20
CA SER A 276 12.02 -36.03 16.47
C SER A 276 13.41 -35.67 16.00
N ARG A 277 14.36 -35.79 16.89
CA ARG A 277 15.80 -35.62 16.63
C ARG A 277 16.34 -36.64 15.64
#